data_887367d026083ec032261e0d0b3f6241
#
_entry.id   887367d026083ec032261e0d0b3f6241
#
_cell.length_a   1.000
_cell.length_b   1.000
_cell.length_c   1.000
_cell.angle_alpha   90.00
_cell.angle_beta   90.00
_cell.angle_gamma   90.00
#
_symmetry.space_group_name_H-M   'P 1'
#
loop_
_entity.id
_entity.type
_entity.pdbx_description
1 polymer ?
#
loop_
_entity_poly.entity_id
_entity_poly.type
_entity_poly.pdbx_seq_one_letter_code
_entity_poly.pdbx_strand_id
1 'polypeptide(L)'
;MSELLIVGSEQDNTRLDRFLADQYEEYTRSFLQKLIDQGNVSINGISVKKSGIKLKENDEVSVTLPEPQPLEVIAEDIPLDILYEDDDVILINKPKGMVVHPAAGHTSGTIVNALLYHCKDSLSGINGVIRPGIVHRIDMDTTGVIIACKNDASHNCIAAQLKEHSITRRYYAIVHGNLKEDEEVIDAPIGRDPNNRKRMAINHKNGKNAVTHYKVLERFGRFTWIECRLETGRTHQIRVHMASIGHPLLGDALYGPAKCPYQLQGQTLHAYVLGFIHPSTGEYMEFQAPLPDYFEDLLKKLRQSFAG
;
A
#
# COMPACT_ATOMS: atom_id res chain seq x y z
N MET A 1 28.40 -12.15 0.62
CA MET A 1 29.34 -12.38 1.75
C MET A 1 28.89 -13.58 2.52
N SER A 2 29.83 -14.41 2.99
CA SER A 2 29.51 -15.54 3.88
C SER A 2 29.93 -15.16 5.29
N GLU A 3 29.00 -15.25 6.23
CA GLU A 3 29.23 -14.98 7.66
C GLU A 3 29.20 -16.28 8.44
N LEU A 4 30.09 -16.42 9.41
CA LEU A 4 30.20 -17.59 10.28
C LEU A 4 29.76 -17.20 11.69
N LEU A 5 28.80 -17.92 12.23
CA LEU A 5 28.26 -17.78 13.58
C LEU A 5 28.54 -19.05 14.37
N ILE A 6 28.96 -18.91 15.62
CA ILE A 6 29.18 -20.05 16.54
C ILE A 6 28.03 -20.09 17.55
N VAL A 7 27.44 -21.25 17.72
CA VAL A 7 26.32 -21.47 18.66
C VAL A 7 26.87 -21.53 20.10
N GLY A 8 26.43 -20.59 20.92
CA GLY A 8 26.80 -20.55 22.34
C GLY A 8 25.97 -21.52 23.20
N SER A 9 26.40 -21.72 24.45
CA SER A 9 25.70 -22.61 25.40
C SER A 9 24.25 -22.22 25.69
N GLU A 10 23.93 -20.91 25.70
CA GLU A 10 22.56 -20.40 25.90
C GLU A 10 21.65 -20.68 24.70
N GLN A 11 22.24 -21.00 23.56
CA GLN A 11 21.54 -21.26 22.29
C GLN A 11 21.46 -22.75 21.96
N ASP A 12 21.96 -23.61 22.86
CA ASP A 12 21.86 -25.06 22.71
C ASP A 12 20.39 -25.51 22.56
N ASN A 13 20.16 -26.47 21.67
CA ASN A 13 18.82 -26.99 21.35
C ASN A 13 17.82 -25.95 20.75
N THR A 14 18.31 -24.74 20.37
CA THR A 14 17.52 -23.73 19.68
C THR A 14 17.33 -24.11 18.21
N ARG A 15 16.17 -23.78 17.63
CA ARG A 15 15.90 -24.01 16.21
C ARG A 15 16.73 -23.04 15.35
N LEU A 16 17.25 -23.55 14.23
CA LEU A 16 18.05 -22.79 13.28
C LEU A 16 17.35 -21.49 12.82
N ASP A 17 16.05 -21.55 12.49
CA ASP A 17 15.29 -20.37 12.03
C ASP A 17 15.11 -19.30 13.13
N ARG A 18 15.09 -19.70 14.39
CA ARG A 18 15.04 -18.80 15.53
C ARG A 18 16.41 -18.22 15.83
N PHE A 19 17.43 -19.06 15.88
CA PHE A 19 18.81 -18.64 16.07
C PHE A 19 19.21 -17.56 15.07
N LEU A 20 18.93 -17.77 13.77
CA LEU A 20 19.22 -16.78 12.73
C LEU A 20 18.40 -15.49 12.90
N ALA A 21 17.13 -15.58 13.30
CA ALA A 21 16.31 -14.40 13.53
C ALA A 21 16.79 -13.54 14.72
N ASP A 22 17.41 -14.17 15.72
CA ASP A 22 17.97 -13.49 16.88
C ASP A 22 19.36 -12.85 16.54
N GLN A 23 20.08 -13.36 15.52
CA GLN A 23 21.38 -12.81 15.07
C GLN A 23 21.23 -11.71 13.99
N TYR A 24 20.18 -11.77 13.19
CA TYR A 24 19.94 -10.86 12.04
C TYR A 24 18.63 -10.09 12.23
N GLU A 25 18.64 -9.08 13.10
CA GLU A 25 17.45 -8.27 13.40
C GLU A 25 16.91 -7.51 12.20
N GLU A 26 17.76 -7.16 11.22
CA GLU A 26 17.40 -6.46 9.99
C GLU A 26 16.63 -7.34 8.98
N TYR A 27 16.68 -8.67 9.11
CA TYR A 27 15.99 -9.59 8.20
C TYR A 27 14.74 -10.20 8.83
N THR A 28 13.70 -10.35 8.01
CA THR A 28 12.49 -11.04 8.48
C THR A 28 12.73 -12.55 8.60
N ARG A 29 12.09 -13.18 9.58
CA ARG A 29 12.16 -14.64 9.76
C ARG A 29 11.80 -15.42 8.49
N SER A 30 10.84 -14.90 7.70
CA SER A 30 10.44 -15.50 6.41
C SER A 30 11.55 -15.44 5.37
N PHE A 31 12.35 -14.38 5.36
CA PHE A 31 13.51 -14.26 4.48
C PHE A 31 14.59 -15.27 4.88
N LEU A 32 14.90 -15.37 6.17
CA LEU A 32 15.89 -16.31 6.69
C LEU A 32 15.48 -17.77 6.44
N GLN A 33 14.19 -18.11 6.58
CA GLN A 33 13.67 -19.44 6.19
C GLN A 33 13.87 -19.72 4.70
N LYS A 34 13.63 -18.73 3.83
CA LYS A 34 13.86 -18.88 2.39
C LYS A 34 15.35 -19.12 2.07
N LEU A 35 16.27 -18.47 2.78
CA LEU A 35 17.71 -18.73 2.65
C LEU A 35 18.05 -20.18 3.01
N ILE A 36 17.49 -20.71 4.09
CA ILE A 36 17.67 -22.09 4.50
C ILE A 36 17.12 -23.05 3.43
N ASP A 37 15.89 -22.84 2.95
CA ASP A 37 15.23 -23.66 1.94
C ASP A 37 16.03 -23.71 0.62
N GLN A 38 16.69 -22.59 0.28
CA GLN A 38 17.55 -22.46 -0.91
C GLN A 38 18.95 -23.06 -0.73
N GLY A 39 19.30 -23.52 0.50
CA GLY A 39 20.61 -24.11 0.79
C GLY A 39 21.73 -23.10 1.02
N ASN A 40 21.39 -21.83 1.25
CA ASN A 40 22.34 -20.74 1.55
C ASN A 40 22.81 -20.72 3.01
N VAL A 41 22.43 -21.75 3.78
CA VAL A 41 22.85 -21.93 5.17
C VAL A 41 23.47 -23.31 5.32
N SER A 42 24.60 -23.38 6.03
CA SER A 42 25.24 -24.64 6.38
C SER A 42 25.48 -24.73 7.89
N ILE A 43 25.50 -25.95 8.40
CA ILE A 43 25.89 -26.27 9.79
C ILE A 43 27.09 -27.21 9.72
N ASN A 44 28.19 -26.83 10.35
CA ASN A 44 29.45 -27.59 10.33
C ASN A 44 29.90 -27.92 8.90
N GLY A 45 29.76 -26.98 7.98
CA GLY A 45 30.12 -27.13 6.57
C GLY A 45 29.11 -27.87 5.71
N ILE A 46 28.03 -28.42 6.28
CA ILE A 46 26.99 -29.16 5.55
C ILE A 46 25.79 -28.28 5.27
N SER A 47 25.46 -28.06 3.99
CA SER A 47 24.29 -27.26 3.60
C SER A 47 22.99 -27.91 4.08
N VAL A 48 22.10 -27.11 4.66
CA VAL A 48 20.83 -27.55 5.24
C VAL A 48 19.65 -26.84 4.55
N LYS A 49 18.51 -27.56 4.44
CA LYS A 49 17.27 -27.07 3.83
C LYS A 49 16.05 -27.12 4.77
N LYS A 50 16.27 -27.47 6.03
CA LYS A 50 15.18 -27.54 7.02
C LYS A 50 15.38 -26.48 8.10
N SER A 51 14.46 -25.55 8.20
CA SER A 51 14.49 -24.43 9.16
C SER A 51 14.32 -24.86 10.63
N GLY A 52 13.74 -26.03 10.87
CA GLY A 52 13.47 -26.56 12.20
C GLY A 52 14.59 -27.38 12.83
N ILE A 53 15.77 -27.46 12.22
CA ILE A 53 16.93 -28.17 12.79
C ILE A 53 17.27 -27.54 14.13
N LYS A 54 17.52 -28.36 15.15
CA LYS A 54 18.00 -27.95 16.45
C LYS A 54 19.52 -27.91 16.45
N LEU A 55 20.05 -26.79 16.84
CA LEU A 55 21.48 -26.53 16.93
C LEU A 55 22.04 -27.06 18.25
N LYS A 56 23.31 -27.42 18.25
CA LYS A 56 24.06 -27.80 19.43
C LYS A 56 25.10 -26.73 19.76
N GLU A 57 25.49 -26.65 21.02
CA GLU A 57 26.60 -25.81 21.43
C GLU A 57 27.86 -26.16 20.60
N ASN A 58 28.58 -25.12 20.16
CA ASN A 58 29.73 -25.15 19.27
C ASN A 58 29.41 -25.53 17.80
N ASP A 59 28.14 -25.65 17.39
CA ASP A 59 27.87 -25.75 15.97
C ASP A 59 28.30 -24.48 15.24
N GLU A 60 28.96 -24.65 14.09
CA GLU A 60 29.34 -23.58 13.18
C GLU A 60 28.25 -23.36 12.15
N VAL A 61 27.53 -22.26 12.22
CA VAL A 61 26.48 -21.90 11.27
C VAL A 61 27.02 -20.87 10.29
N SER A 62 27.17 -21.26 9.03
CA SER A 62 27.58 -20.33 7.96
C SER A 62 26.36 -19.90 7.15
N VAL A 63 26.20 -18.59 6.96
CA VAL A 63 25.09 -18.00 6.19
C VAL A 63 25.68 -17.26 4.99
N THR A 64 25.29 -17.66 3.79
CA THR A 64 25.61 -16.93 2.56
C THR A 64 24.45 -16.00 2.24
N LEU A 65 24.61 -14.72 2.56
CA LEU A 65 23.65 -13.70 2.16
C LEU A 65 23.79 -13.48 0.64
N PRO A 66 22.74 -13.66 -0.16
CA PRO A 66 22.79 -13.29 -1.57
C PRO A 66 23.04 -11.79 -1.64
N GLU A 67 23.87 -11.38 -2.56
CA GLU A 67 24.00 -9.96 -2.89
C GLU A 67 22.59 -9.42 -3.17
N PRO A 68 22.24 -8.25 -2.64
CA PRO A 68 20.98 -7.61 -3.00
C PRO A 68 20.98 -7.49 -4.52
N GLN A 69 20.22 -8.32 -5.21
CA GLN A 69 19.90 -8.09 -6.61
C GLN A 69 19.09 -6.80 -6.61
N PRO A 70 19.60 -5.67 -7.13
CA PRO A 70 18.75 -4.52 -7.33
C PRO A 70 17.62 -5.04 -8.21
N LEU A 71 16.38 -4.94 -7.74
CA LEU A 71 15.24 -5.01 -8.63
C LEU A 71 15.41 -3.80 -9.54
N GLU A 72 16.06 -3.97 -10.69
CA GLU A 72 16.09 -2.95 -11.71
C GLU A 72 14.65 -2.73 -12.14
N VAL A 73 14.09 -1.63 -11.67
CA VAL A 73 12.79 -1.19 -12.13
C VAL A 73 13.02 -0.56 -13.50
N ILE A 74 12.58 -1.25 -14.53
CA ILE A 74 12.79 -0.84 -15.92
C ILE A 74 11.83 0.31 -16.25
N ALA A 75 12.32 1.36 -16.90
CA ALA A 75 11.50 2.41 -17.46
C ALA A 75 10.61 1.85 -18.60
N GLU A 76 9.31 2.13 -18.56
CA GLU A 76 8.36 1.65 -19.56
C GLU A 76 7.56 2.82 -20.14
N ASP A 77 7.39 2.85 -21.47
CA ASP A 77 6.58 3.84 -22.18
C ASP A 77 5.08 3.57 -21.97
N ILE A 78 4.61 3.93 -20.79
CA ILE A 78 3.21 3.82 -20.39
C ILE A 78 2.61 5.22 -20.31
N PRO A 79 1.54 5.53 -21.06
CA PRO A 79 0.89 6.83 -21.00
C PRO A 79 0.42 7.18 -19.59
N LEU A 80 0.76 8.38 -19.12
CA LEU A 80 0.30 8.94 -17.85
C LEU A 80 -0.75 10.02 -18.10
N ASP A 81 -1.87 9.95 -17.40
CA ASP A 81 -2.86 11.04 -17.34
C ASP A 81 -2.38 12.06 -16.28
N ILE A 82 -1.64 13.07 -16.74
CA ILE A 82 -0.98 14.07 -15.89
C ILE A 82 -1.94 15.21 -15.62
N LEU A 83 -2.24 15.45 -14.34
CA LEU A 83 -3.08 16.55 -13.87
C LEU A 83 -2.27 17.84 -13.68
N TYR A 84 -1.02 17.71 -13.27
CA TYR A 84 -0.08 18.81 -13.06
C TYR A 84 1.35 18.29 -13.04
N GLU A 85 2.28 19.09 -13.53
CA GLU A 85 3.71 18.80 -13.45
C GLU A 85 4.52 20.09 -13.44
N ASP A 86 5.56 20.12 -12.60
CA ASP A 86 6.62 21.14 -12.59
C ASP A 86 7.99 20.52 -12.27
N ASP A 87 8.95 21.29 -11.76
CA ASP A 87 10.29 20.80 -11.42
C ASP A 87 10.32 20.03 -10.09
N ASP A 88 9.32 20.17 -9.24
CA ASP A 88 9.24 19.58 -7.90
C ASP A 88 8.36 18.33 -7.85
N VAL A 89 7.20 18.38 -8.46
CA VAL A 89 6.16 17.36 -8.31
C VAL A 89 5.49 17.02 -9.64
N ILE A 90 4.95 15.80 -9.70
CA ILE A 90 4.04 15.36 -10.76
C ILE A 90 2.79 14.74 -10.11
N LEU A 91 1.62 15.18 -10.54
CA LEU A 91 0.33 14.65 -10.12
C LEU A 91 -0.32 13.88 -11.27
N ILE A 92 -0.73 12.68 -10.99
CA ILE A 92 -1.24 11.73 -11.98
C ILE A 92 -2.64 11.28 -11.57
N ASN A 93 -3.57 11.21 -12.52
CA ASN A 93 -4.83 10.52 -12.38
C ASN A 93 -4.61 9.02 -12.64
N LYS A 94 -4.37 8.24 -11.59
CA LYS A 94 -4.06 6.81 -11.71
C LYS A 94 -5.27 6.03 -12.22
N PRO A 95 -5.14 5.24 -13.30
CA PRO A 95 -6.21 4.37 -13.76
C PRO A 95 -6.45 3.19 -12.82
N LYS A 96 -7.58 2.51 -12.98
CA LYS A 96 -7.93 1.27 -12.30
C LYS A 96 -7.04 0.11 -12.78
N GLY A 97 -6.72 -0.82 -11.88
CA GLY A 97 -5.92 -2.00 -12.22
C GLY A 97 -4.41 -1.78 -12.24
N MET A 98 -3.93 -0.55 -12.07
CA MET A 98 -2.50 -0.23 -12.05
C MET A 98 -1.96 -0.13 -10.64
N VAL A 99 -0.87 -0.85 -10.32
CA VAL A 99 -0.16 -0.72 -9.05
C VAL A 99 0.80 0.48 -9.07
N VAL A 100 1.04 1.06 -7.90
CA VAL A 100 1.91 2.24 -7.79
C VAL A 100 3.38 1.90 -8.00
N HIS A 101 3.87 0.82 -7.40
CA HIS A 101 5.27 0.41 -7.46
C HIS A 101 5.41 -1.11 -7.58
N PRO A 102 6.51 -1.61 -8.14
CA PRO A 102 6.73 -3.04 -8.29
C PRO A 102 6.62 -3.80 -6.96
N ALA A 103 5.97 -4.95 -7.02
CA ALA A 103 5.77 -5.85 -5.90
C ALA A 103 5.73 -7.30 -6.39
N ALA A 104 5.72 -8.27 -5.46
CA ALA A 104 5.57 -9.68 -5.82
C ALA A 104 4.27 -9.91 -6.62
N GLY A 105 4.41 -10.41 -7.85
CA GLY A 105 3.31 -10.60 -8.81
C GLY A 105 3.04 -9.42 -9.76
N HIS A 106 3.70 -8.27 -9.58
CA HIS A 106 3.59 -7.08 -10.42
C HIS A 106 4.95 -6.41 -10.52
N THR A 107 5.83 -6.93 -11.36
CA THR A 107 7.21 -6.42 -11.52
C THR A 107 7.35 -5.34 -12.58
N SER A 108 6.32 -5.15 -13.41
CA SER A 108 6.24 -4.22 -14.54
C SER A 108 4.84 -3.61 -14.63
N GLY A 109 4.63 -2.65 -15.52
CA GLY A 109 3.34 -2.01 -15.75
C GLY A 109 2.86 -1.13 -14.59
N THR A 110 3.76 -0.58 -13.77
CA THR A 110 3.43 0.22 -12.60
C THR A 110 3.58 1.72 -12.84
N ILE A 111 3.03 2.55 -11.95
CA ILE A 111 3.25 4.00 -12.00
C ILE A 111 4.76 4.33 -11.97
N VAL A 112 5.54 3.60 -11.17
CA VAL A 112 7.00 3.82 -11.11
C VAL A 112 7.68 3.53 -12.45
N ASN A 113 7.30 2.45 -13.16
CA ASN A 113 7.85 2.17 -14.50
C ASN A 113 7.56 3.31 -15.48
N ALA A 114 6.32 3.82 -15.47
CA ALA A 114 5.90 4.95 -16.31
C ALA A 114 6.61 6.25 -15.92
N LEU A 115 6.75 6.54 -14.62
CA LEU A 115 7.46 7.73 -14.13
C LEU A 115 8.94 7.71 -14.50
N LEU A 116 9.61 6.57 -14.41
CA LEU A 116 11.01 6.43 -14.83
C LEU A 116 11.20 6.74 -16.33
N TYR A 117 10.25 6.35 -17.16
CA TYR A 117 10.27 6.68 -18.58
C TYR A 117 9.99 8.17 -18.83
N HIS A 118 8.97 8.72 -18.20
CA HIS A 118 8.52 10.10 -18.38
C HIS A 118 9.53 11.11 -17.81
N CYS A 119 9.92 10.94 -16.54
CA CYS A 119 10.77 11.89 -15.81
C CYS A 119 12.27 11.64 -16.04
N LYS A 120 12.67 10.48 -16.59
CA LYS A 120 14.07 10.08 -16.78
C LYS A 120 14.87 10.23 -15.47
N ASP A 121 15.88 11.12 -15.46
CA ASP A 121 16.76 11.34 -14.31
C ASP A 121 16.16 12.28 -13.24
N SER A 122 14.97 12.82 -13.50
CA SER A 122 14.31 13.80 -12.62
C SER A 122 13.31 13.13 -11.65
N LEU A 123 13.75 12.13 -10.88
CA LEU A 123 12.95 11.54 -9.79
C LEU A 123 13.78 11.48 -8.52
N SER A 124 13.13 11.75 -7.37
CA SER A 124 13.78 11.60 -6.07
C SER A 124 14.25 10.17 -5.84
N GLY A 125 15.51 10.02 -5.44
CA GLY A 125 16.13 8.73 -5.11
C GLY A 125 15.97 8.26 -3.67
N ILE A 126 15.33 9.04 -2.79
CA ILE A 126 15.29 8.78 -1.32
C ILE A 126 14.79 7.38 -0.96
N ASN A 127 13.78 6.86 -1.66
CA ASN A 127 13.25 5.51 -1.43
C ASN A 127 13.97 4.42 -2.25
N GLY A 128 15.15 4.74 -2.77
CA GLY A 128 15.99 3.84 -3.55
C GLY A 128 15.39 3.45 -4.89
N VAL A 129 16.03 2.49 -5.57
CA VAL A 129 15.72 2.07 -6.96
C VAL A 129 14.29 1.54 -7.11
N ILE A 130 13.67 1.03 -6.04
CA ILE A 130 12.38 0.35 -6.13
C ILE A 130 11.19 1.33 -6.14
N ARG A 131 11.36 2.54 -5.58
CA ARG A 131 10.27 3.51 -5.37
C ARG A 131 10.68 4.95 -5.61
N PRO A 132 11.40 5.26 -6.69
CA PRO A 132 11.85 6.62 -6.94
C PRO A 132 10.64 7.57 -6.99
N GLY A 133 10.75 8.71 -6.31
CA GLY A 133 9.72 9.74 -6.27
C GLY A 133 8.44 9.42 -5.49
N ILE A 134 8.22 8.18 -5.03
CA ILE A 134 6.95 7.77 -4.41
C ILE A 134 6.92 8.10 -2.91
N VAL A 135 6.03 8.97 -2.51
CA VAL A 135 5.79 9.39 -1.12
C VAL A 135 4.55 8.76 -0.49
N HIS A 136 3.57 8.35 -1.28
CA HIS A 136 2.37 7.64 -0.83
C HIS A 136 1.85 6.66 -1.89
N ARG A 137 0.80 5.94 -1.55
CA ARG A 137 0.19 4.97 -2.47
C ARG A 137 -1.31 4.88 -2.29
N ILE A 138 -1.99 4.52 -3.38
CA ILE A 138 -3.37 4.06 -3.40
C ILE A 138 -3.41 2.61 -3.94
N ASP A 139 -4.47 1.88 -3.65
CA ASP A 139 -4.58 0.47 -4.03
C ASP A 139 -4.66 0.29 -5.56
N MET A 140 -4.36 -0.91 -6.05
CA MET A 140 -4.39 -1.25 -7.47
C MET A 140 -5.70 -0.82 -8.15
N ASP A 141 -6.84 -1.18 -7.57
CA ASP A 141 -8.16 -0.87 -8.13
C ASP A 141 -8.76 0.46 -7.64
N THR A 142 -8.02 1.25 -6.87
CA THR A 142 -8.38 2.63 -6.55
C THR A 142 -7.88 3.55 -7.65
N THR A 143 -8.78 4.37 -8.18
CA THR A 143 -8.48 5.39 -9.20
C THR A 143 -8.22 6.75 -8.58
N GLY A 144 -7.71 7.71 -9.37
CA GLY A 144 -7.64 9.12 -8.99
C GLY A 144 -6.24 9.61 -8.65
N VAL A 145 -6.19 10.78 -8.00
CA VAL A 145 -4.97 11.56 -7.88
C VAL A 145 -3.92 10.90 -6.99
N ILE A 146 -2.70 10.86 -7.49
CA ILE A 146 -1.48 10.48 -6.78
C ILE A 146 -0.38 11.49 -7.08
N ILE A 147 0.45 11.83 -6.09
CA ILE A 147 1.61 12.71 -6.23
C ILE A 147 2.91 11.91 -6.19
N ALA A 148 3.85 12.25 -7.05
CA ALA A 148 5.24 11.82 -6.98
C ALA A 148 6.17 13.03 -6.97
N CYS A 149 7.37 12.88 -6.40
CA CYS A 149 8.34 13.95 -6.24
C CYS A 149 9.51 13.79 -7.21
N LYS A 150 9.88 14.87 -7.90
CA LYS A 150 10.90 14.87 -8.95
C LYS A 150 12.31 15.07 -8.39
N ASN A 151 12.44 15.58 -7.18
CA ASN A 151 13.72 15.77 -6.49
C ASN A 151 13.63 15.46 -4.99
N ASP A 152 14.77 15.35 -4.32
CA ASP A 152 14.86 14.95 -2.92
C ASP A 152 14.35 16.02 -1.95
N ALA A 153 14.45 17.30 -2.30
CA ALA A 153 13.93 18.39 -1.48
C ALA A 153 12.40 18.34 -1.42
N SER A 154 11.76 18.21 -2.58
CA SER A 154 10.30 18.06 -2.66
C SER A 154 9.81 16.77 -2.00
N HIS A 155 10.58 15.67 -2.13
CA HIS A 155 10.26 14.41 -1.45
C HIS A 155 10.22 14.57 0.07
N ASN A 156 11.24 15.18 0.65
CA ASN A 156 11.30 15.42 2.09
C ASN A 156 10.16 16.33 2.56
N CYS A 157 9.87 17.40 1.83
CA CYS A 157 8.79 18.32 2.14
C CYS A 157 7.42 17.63 2.13
N ILE A 158 7.07 16.91 1.05
CA ILE A 158 5.79 16.21 0.92
C ILE A 158 5.69 15.05 1.92
N ALA A 159 6.77 14.31 2.17
CA ALA A 159 6.79 13.25 3.17
C ALA A 159 6.57 13.79 4.60
N ALA A 160 7.10 14.97 4.93
CA ALA A 160 6.83 15.65 6.20
C ALA A 160 5.35 16.01 6.34
N GLN A 161 4.75 16.61 5.32
CA GLN A 161 3.32 16.94 5.31
C GLN A 161 2.42 15.70 5.45
N LEU A 162 2.80 14.58 4.80
CA LEU A 162 2.09 13.29 4.97
C LEU A 162 2.21 12.75 6.40
N LYS A 163 3.37 12.88 7.02
CA LYS A 163 3.63 12.46 8.41
C LYS A 163 2.86 13.31 9.42
N GLU A 164 2.77 14.61 9.18
CA GLU A 164 2.04 15.57 10.01
C GLU A 164 0.53 15.58 9.72
N HIS A 165 0.10 14.79 8.73
CA HIS A 165 -1.29 14.70 8.30
C HIS A 165 -1.90 16.03 7.81
N SER A 166 -1.07 16.95 7.31
CA SER A 166 -1.48 18.26 6.79
C SER A 166 -1.94 18.21 5.33
N ILE A 167 -1.67 17.13 4.60
CA ILE A 167 -2.13 16.92 3.23
C ILE A 167 -3.63 16.64 3.19
N THR A 168 -4.38 17.42 2.41
CA THR A 168 -5.79 17.17 2.13
C THR A 168 -5.93 15.93 1.24
N ARG A 169 -6.74 14.96 1.66
CA ARG A 169 -7.05 13.75 0.88
C ARG A 169 -8.53 13.44 1.00
N ARG A 170 -9.25 13.62 -0.12
CA ARG A 170 -10.68 13.28 -0.19
C ARG A 170 -10.91 12.21 -1.25
N TYR A 171 -11.77 11.29 -0.93
CA TYR A 171 -12.10 10.13 -1.76
C TYR A 171 -13.59 10.03 -1.95
N TYR A 172 -14.02 9.62 -3.12
CA TYR A 172 -15.39 9.17 -3.34
C TYR A 172 -15.46 7.65 -3.28
N ALA A 173 -16.49 7.14 -2.64
CA ALA A 173 -16.76 5.71 -2.57
C ALA A 173 -18.27 5.42 -2.68
N ILE A 174 -18.60 4.24 -3.21
CA ILE A 174 -19.95 3.70 -3.10
C ILE A 174 -19.89 2.50 -2.18
N VAL A 175 -20.74 2.49 -1.15
CA VAL A 175 -20.78 1.46 -0.12
C VAL A 175 -22.08 0.69 -0.16
N HIS A 176 -22.07 -0.55 0.34
CA HIS A 176 -23.27 -1.36 0.55
C HIS A 176 -24.10 -0.81 1.69
N GLY A 177 -25.42 -0.90 1.55
CA GLY A 177 -26.39 -0.51 2.55
C GLY A 177 -26.73 0.98 2.52
N ASN A 178 -27.63 1.37 3.40
CA ASN A 178 -28.09 2.74 3.59
C ASN A 178 -27.52 3.25 4.92
N LEU A 179 -26.53 4.13 4.87
CA LEU A 179 -25.96 4.78 6.06
C LEU A 179 -27.02 5.64 6.73
N LYS A 180 -27.17 5.51 8.05
CA LYS A 180 -28.20 6.26 8.82
C LYS A 180 -27.76 7.70 9.03
N GLU A 181 -26.53 7.88 9.49
CA GLU A 181 -25.96 9.19 9.77
C GLU A 181 -25.44 9.83 8.48
N ASP A 182 -25.62 11.14 8.36
CA ASP A 182 -25.13 11.89 7.19
C ASP A 182 -23.61 12.09 7.22
N GLU A 183 -23.04 12.17 8.41
CA GLU A 183 -21.61 12.33 8.64
C GLU A 183 -21.22 11.56 9.91
N GLU A 184 -20.05 10.91 9.86
CA GLU A 184 -19.50 10.22 11.04
C GLU A 184 -17.98 10.13 10.94
N VAL A 185 -17.33 9.93 12.09
CA VAL A 185 -15.88 9.70 12.20
C VAL A 185 -15.63 8.28 12.67
N ILE A 186 -14.85 7.53 11.89
CA ILE A 186 -14.39 6.21 12.27
C ILE A 186 -12.94 6.35 12.76
N ASP A 187 -12.77 6.27 14.09
CA ASP A 187 -11.46 6.27 14.76
C ASP A 187 -11.18 4.87 15.30
N ALA A 188 -10.47 4.06 14.52
CA ALA A 188 -10.20 2.68 14.87
C ALA A 188 -8.85 2.22 14.32
N PRO A 189 -7.95 1.66 15.15
CA PRO A 189 -6.60 1.30 14.73
C PRO A 189 -6.59 0.13 13.74
N ILE A 190 -5.77 0.27 12.68
CA ILE A 190 -5.66 -0.74 11.62
C ILE A 190 -4.33 -1.48 11.71
N GLY A 191 -4.39 -2.80 11.66
CA GLY A 191 -3.24 -3.70 11.62
C GLY A 191 -3.45 -4.86 10.64
N ARG A 192 -2.44 -5.73 10.53
CA ARG A 192 -2.57 -6.98 9.75
C ARG A 192 -3.66 -7.84 10.37
N ASP A 193 -4.49 -8.44 9.52
CA ASP A 193 -5.44 -9.47 9.94
C ASP A 193 -4.63 -10.73 10.38
N PRO A 194 -4.77 -11.21 11.62
CA PRO A 194 -4.02 -12.36 12.12
C PRO A 194 -4.35 -13.66 11.37
N ASN A 195 -5.55 -13.75 10.79
CA ASN A 195 -6.03 -14.96 10.12
C ASN A 195 -5.83 -14.92 8.60
N ASN A 196 -5.62 -13.74 8.02
CA ASN A 196 -5.46 -13.58 6.57
C ASN A 196 -4.42 -12.52 6.22
N ARG A 197 -3.21 -12.96 5.83
CA ARG A 197 -2.08 -12.07 5.51
C ARG A 197 -2.35 -11.08 4.35
N LYS A 198 -3.35 -11.32 3.50
CA LYS A 198 -3.73 -10.41 2.41
C LYS A 198 -4.64 -9.27 2.89
N ARG A 199 -5.23 -9.38 4.10
CA ARG A 199 -6.17 -8.42 4.67
C ARG A 199 -5.53 -7.55 5.74
N MET A 200 -6.09 -6.36 5.88
CA MET A 200 -5.97 -5.53 7.05
C MET A 200 -7.27 -5.64 7.87
N ALA A 201 -7.21 -5.35 9.16
CA ALA A 201 -8.38 -5.40 10.04
C ALA A 201 -8.27 -4.33 11.12
N ILE A 202 -9.39 -4.01 11.77
CA ILE A 202 -9.37 -3.26 13.04
C ILE A 202 -8.61 -4.12 14.07
N ASN A 203 -7.56 -3.55 14.64
CA ASN A 203 -6.67 -4.27 15.55
C ASN A 203 -6.25 -3.35 16.71
N HIS A 204 -7.02 -3.40 17.79
CA HIS A 204 -6.78 -2.59 18.98
C HIS A 204 -5.48 -2.96 19.73
N LYS A 205 -4.93 -4.15 19.48
CA LYS A 205 -3.74 -4.64 20.18
C LYS A 205 -2.43 -4.19 19.52
N ASN A 206 -2.36 -4.28 18.18
CA ASN A 206 -1.13 -4.03 17.41
C ASN A 206 -1.37 -3.15 16.17
N GLY A 207 -2.54 -2.52 16.08
CA GLY A 207 -2.88 -1.61 14.98
C GLY A 207 -2.24 -0.24 15.17
N LYS A 208 -2.03 0.44 14.04
CA LYS A 208 -1.63 1.85 14.02
C LYS A 208 -2.88 2.71 13.98
N ASN A 209 -2.86 3.85 14.68
CA ASN A 209 -3.97 4.80 14.68
C ASN A 209 -4.42 5.13 13.25
N ALA A 210 -5.74 5.15 13.04
CA ALA A 210 -6.35 5.41 11.75
C ALA A 210 -7.69 6.12 11.94
N VAL A 211 -7.86 7.27 11.25
CA VAL A 211 -9.06 8.12 11.35
C VAL A 211 -9.58 8.42 9.95
N THR A 212 -10.86 8.12 9.73
CA THR A 212 -11.60 8.39 8.49
C THR A 212 -12.89 9.10 8.81
N HIS A 213 -13.09 10.28 8.23
CA HIS A 213 -14.38 10.97 8.24
C HIS A 213 -15.14 10.56 7.00
N TYR A 214 -16.42 10.25 7.10
CA TYR A 214 -17.26 10.13 5.91
C TYR A 214 -18.44 11.12 5.96
N LYS A 215 -18.87 11.51 4.78
CA LYS A 215 -20.05 12.33 4.51
C LYS A 215 -20.89 11.67 3.43
N VAL A 216 -22.17 11.50 3.67
CA VAL A 216 -23.14 10.99 2.70
C VAL A 216 -23.40 12.07 1.64
N LEU A 217 -23.26 11.70 0.38
CA LEU A 217 -23.59 12.54 -0.76
C LEU A 217 -24.98 12.19 -1.33
N GLU A 218 -25.25 10.88 -1.48
CA GLU A 218 -26.53 10.42 -2.02
C GLU A 218 -26.84 8.98 -1.55
N ARG A 219 -28.11 8.69 -1.27
CA ARG A 219 -28.60 7.36 -0.86
C ARG A 219 -29.46 6.73 -1.95
N PHE A 220 -29.19 5.45 -2.24
CA PHE A 220 -29.90 4.66 -3.26
C PHE A 220 -30.62 3.43 -2.64
N GLY A 221 -31.05 3.53 -1.38
CA GLY A 221 -31.70 2.45 -0.63
C GLY A 221 -30.74 1.31 -0.25
N ARG A 222 -30.21 0.58 -1.23
CA ARG A 222 -29.27 -0.55 -0.99
C ARG A 222 -27.80 -0.14 -1.05
N PHE A 223 -27.51 1.06 -1.47
CA PHE A 223 -26.14 1.61 -1.61
C PHE A 223 -26.15 3.08 -1.21
N THR A 224 -24.97 3.57 -0.83
CA THR A 224 -24.76 4.98 -0.48
C THR A 224 -23.49 5.48 -1.15
N TRP A 225 -23.57 6.63 -1.80
CA TRP A 225 -22.41 7.37 -2.28
C TRP A 225 -21.91 8.28 -1.18
N ILE A 226 -20.63 8.21 -0.86
CA ILE A 226 -19.99 8.97 0.22
C ILE A 226 -18.73 9.67 -0.25
N GLU A 227 -18.41 10.79 0.41
CA GLU A 227 -17.07 11.36 0.45
C GLU A 227 -16.35 10.87 1.72
N CYS A 228 -15.10 10.48 1.60
CA CYS A 228 -14.23 10.15 2.73
C CYS A 228 -13.08 11.16 2.79
N ARG A 229 -12.86 11.78 3.96
CA ARG A 229 -11.67 12.59 4.26
C ARG A 229 -10.77 11.82 5.21
N LEU A 230 -9.49 11.72 4.86
CA LEU A 230 -8.51 10.98 5.64
C LEU A 230 -7.63 11.90 6.49
N GLU A 231 -7.49 11.63 7.78
CA GLU A 231 -6.40 12.17 8.60
C GLU A 231 -5.15 11.31 8.44
N THR A 232 -5.29 10.01 8.48
CA THR A 232 -4.20 9.03 8.33
C THR A 232 -4.28 8.31 6.99
N GLY A 233 -3.22 7.58 6.59
CA GLY A 233 -3.17 6.85 5.31
C GLY A 233 -2.69 5.41 5.50
N ARG A 234 -3.45 4.55 6.22
CA ARG A 234 -3.10 3.14 6.40
C ARG A 234 -3.52 2.31 5.20
N THR A 235 -2.83 1.22 4.97
CA THR A 235 -3.18 0.26 3.90
C THR A 235 -4.64 -0.16 4.01
N HIS A 236 -5.40 -0.05 2.91
CA HIS A 236 -6.82 -0.36 2.82
C HIS A 236 -7.72 0.42 3.81
N GLN A 237 -7.31 1.58 4.32
CA GLN A 237 -7.97 2.24 5.44
C GLN A 237 -9.48 2.45 5.24
N ILE A 238 -9.91 3.12 4.18
CA ILE A 238 -11.35 3.35 3.90
C ILE A 238 -12.09 2.01 3.77
N ARG A 239 -11.50 1.05 3.10
CA ARG A 239 -12.09 -0.28 2.86
C ARG A 239 -12.33 -1.03 4.18
N VAL A 240 -11.34 -1.02 5.08
CA VAL A 240 -11.43 -1.65 6.40
C VAL A 240 -12.43 -0.92 7.29
N HIS A 241 -12.35 0.41 7.36
CA HIS A 241 -13.23 1.22 8.20
C HIS A 241 -14.69 1.06 7.79
N MET A 242 -15.01 1.21 6.51
CA MET A 242 -16.38 1.05 6.04
C MET A 242 -16.89 -0.38 6.23
N ALA A 243 -16.06 -1.39 6.02
CA ALA A 243 -16.42 -2.78 6.30
C ALA A 243 -16.65 -3.04 7.80
N SER A 244 -15.89 -2.40 8.69
CA SER A 244 -16.02 -2.58 10.15
C SER A 244 -17.34 -2.06 10.72
N ILE A 245 -17.95 -1.06 10.06
CA ILE A 245 -19.29 -0.55 10.42
C ILE A 245 -20.43 -1.22 9.63
N GLY A 246 -20.13 -2.31 8.87
CA GLY A 246 -21.13 -3.08 8.12
C GLY A 246 -21.46 -2.53 6.74
N HIS A 247 -20.72 -1.54 6.24
CA HIS A 247 -20.92 -0.88 4.96
C HIS A 247 -19.69 -1.02 4.03
N PRO A 248 -19.27 -2.25 3.63
CA PRO A 248 -18.11 -2.43 2.77
C PRO A 248 -18.32 -1.74 1.42
N LEU A 249 -17.20 -1.41 0.74
CA LEU A 249 -17.25 -0.78 -0.57
C LEU A 249 -17.85 -1.71 -1.63
N LEU A 250 -18.65 -1.16 -2.51
CA LEU A 250 -19.24 -1.90 -3.62
C LEU A 250 -18.13 -2.39 -4.58
N GLY A 251 -18.16 -3.68 -4.93
CA GLY A 251 -17.17 -4.33 -5.77
C GLY A 251 -15.87 -4.77 -5.03
N ASP A 252 -15.77 -4.52 -3.72
CA ASP A 252 -14.60 -4.96 -2.95
C ASP A 252 -14.64 -6.47 -2.69
N ALA A 253 -13.89 -7.24 -3.47
CA ALA A 253 -13.83 -8.69 -3.34
C ALA A 253 -13.13 -9.19 -2.06
N LEU A 254 -12.37 -8.30 -1.37
CA LEU A 254 -11.62 -8.67 -0.18
C LEU A 254 -12.42 -8.42 1.11
N TYR A 255 -13.18 -7.32 1.17
CA TYR A 255 -13.91 -6.89 2.37
C TYR A 255 -15.44 -6.91 2.20
N GLY A 256 -15.94 -6.97 0.98
CA GLY A 256 -17.35 -6.97 0.67
C GLY A 256 -17.94 -8.36 0.46
N PRO A 257 -19.21 -8.42 0.07
CA PRO A 257 -19.89 -9.66 -0.30
C PRO A 257 -19.22 -10.39 -1.46
N ALA A 258 -19.24 -11.71 -1.45
CA ALA A 258 -18.66 -12.55 -2.52
C ALA A 258 -19.33 -12.33 -3.89
N LYS A 259 -20.60 -11.90 -3.91
CA LYS A 259 -21.32 -11.57 -5.13
C LYS A 259 -21.55 -10.07 -5.23
N CYS A 260 -21.01 -9.44 -6.27
CA CYS A 260 -21.32 -8.07 -6.61
C CYS A 260 -22.48 -8.05 -7.63
N PRO A 261 -23.52 -7.21 -7.43
CA PRO A 261 -24.64 -7.13 -8.36
C PRO A 261 -24.29 -6.40 -9.67
N TYR A 262 -23.13 -5.79 -9.74
CA TYR A 262 -22.60 -5.08 -10.92
C TYR A 262 -21.29 -5.70 -11.38
N GLN A 263 -21.02 -5.62 -12.67
CA GLN A 263 -19.74 -6.03 -13.24
C GLN A 263 -18.69 -4.96 -12.93
N LEU A 264 -18.02 -5.11 -11.80
CA LEU A 264 -16.97 -4.19 -11.33
C LEU A 264 -15.64 -4.93 -11.16
N GLN A 265 -14.59 -4.31 -11.63
CA GLN A 265 -13.22 -4.71 -11.33
C GLN A 265 -12.81 -4.05 -10.01
N GLY A 266 -12.82 -4.79 -8.89
CA GLY A 266 -12.41 -4.29 -7.58
C GLY A 266 -13.35 -3.22 -6.99
N GLN A 267 -12.90 -2.60 -5.91
CA GLN A 267 -13.67 -1.62 -5.12
C GLN A 267 -13.99 -0.34 -5.89
N THR A 268 -15.18 0.20 -5.62
CA THR A 268 -15.58 1.53 -6.10
C THR A 268 -15.03 2.59 -5.15
N LEU A 269 -13.79 3.01 -5.40
CA LEU A 269 -13.04 4.00 -4.62
C LEU A 269 -12.22 4.87 -5.56
N HIS A 270 -12.31 6.19 -5.37
CA HIS A 270 -11.66 7.17 -6.20
C HIS A 270 -11.01 8.26 -5.35
N ALA A 271 -9.70 8.45 -5.45
CA ALA A 271 -8.95 9.55 -4.86
C ALA A 271 -9.28 10.84 -5.62
N TYR A 272 -10.31 11.54 -5.15
CA TYR A 272 -10.89 12.68 -5.85
C TYR A 272 -10.05 13.94 -5.70
N VAL A 273 -9.61 14.25 -4.46
CA VAL A 273 -8.85 15.48 -4.16
C VAL A 273 -7.55 15.16 -3.45
N LEU A 274 -6.50 15.84 -3.87
CA LEU A 274 -5.23 15.92 -3.16
C LEU A 274 -4.79 17.39 -3.09
N GLY A 275 -4.57 17.89 -1.85
CA GLY A 275 -4.10 19.25 -1.58
C GLY A 275 -2.88 19.23 -0.65
N PHE A 276 -1.90 20.07 -0.97
CA PHE A 276 -0.62 20.13 -0.26
C PHE A 276 -0.02 21.54 -0.35
N ILE A 277 0.94 21.85 0.52
CA ILE A 277 1.78 23.04 0.40
C ILE A 277 2.91 22.72 -0.57
N HIS A 278 3.03 23.51 -1.63
CA HIS A 278 4.03 23.29 -2.66
C HIS A 278 5.45 23.47 -2.12
N PRO A 279 6.38 22.53 -2.40
CA PRO A 279 7.71 22.52 -1.78
C PRO A 279 8.54 23.78 -1.98
N SER A 280 8.54 24.36 -3.18
CA SER A 280 9.37 25.52 -3.52
C SER A 280 8.65 26.84 -3.30
N THR A 281 7.33 26.92 -3.59
CA THR A 281 6.60 28.21 -3.48
C THR A 281 6.01 28.45 -2.10
N GLY A 282 5.78 27.39 -1.30
CA GLY A 282 5.10 27.48 -0.02
C GLY A 282 3.59 27.77 -0.12
N GLU A 283 3.02 27.78 -1.32
CA GLU A 283 1.60 28.02 -1.56
C GLU A 283 0.78 26.73 -1.44
N TYR A 284 -0.44 26.82 -0.94
CA TYR A 284 -1.36 25.70 -0.94
C TYR A 284 -1.90 25.48 -2.36
N MET A 285 -1.78 24.23 -2.85
CA MET A 285 -2.31 23.78 -4.13
C MET A 285 -3.26 22.61 -3.91
N GLU A 286 -4.36 22.58 -4.64
CA GLU A 286 -5.34 21.48 -4.59
C GLU A 286 -5.71 21.06 -6.01
N PHE A 287 -5.70 19.72 -6.24
CA PHE A 287 -5.99 19.11 -7.52
C PHE A 287 -7.11 18.10 -7.39
N GLN A 288 -7.95 18.04 -8.43
CA GLN A 288 -9.09 17.15 -8.50
C GLN A 288 -8.92 16.22 -9.70
N ALA A 289 -9.05 14.91 -9.49
CA ALA A 289 -9.15 13.94 -10.57
C ALA A 289 -10.62 13.80 -10.99
N PRO A 290 -10.93 13.83 -12.31
CA PRO A 290 -12.29 13.60 -12.77
C PRO A 290 -12.76 12.19 -12.40
N LEU A 291 -14.06 12.04 -12.13
CA LEU A 291 -14.64 10.71 -11.93
C LEU A 291 -14.45 9.85 -13.18
N PRO A 292 -13.96 8.61 -13.06
CA PRO A 292 -13.82 7.73 -14.19
C PRO A 292 -15.20 7.24 -14.69
N ASP A 293 -15.32 6.97 -15.98
CA ASP A 293 -16.57 6.59 -16.65
C ASP A 293 -17.33 5.47 -15.92
N TYR A 294 -16.61 4.43 -15.44
CA TYR A 294 -17.26 3.33 -14.73
C TYR A 294 -17.97 3.79 -13.45
N PHE A 295 -17.45 4.82 -12.78
CA PHE A 295 -18.04 5.35 -11.55
C PHE A 295 -19.28 6.20 -11.88
N GLU A 296 -19.19 7.06 -12.89
CA GLU A 296 -20.32 7.87 -13.35
C GLU A 296 -21.47 6.99 -13.86
N ASP A 297 -21.16 5.98 -14.67
CA ASP A 297 -22.16 5.05 -15.20
C ASP A 297 -22.82 4.23 -14.09
N LEU A 298 -22.05 3.88 -13.06
CA LEU A 298 -22.63 3.21 -11.89
C LEU A 298 -23.58 4.15 -11.12
N LEU A 299 -23.21 5.41 -10.90
CA LEU A 299 -24.10 6.40 -10.27
C LEU A 299 -25.40 6.59 -11.07
N LYS A 300 -25.31 6.69 -12.41
CA LYS A 300 -26.49 6.78 -13.30
C LYS A 300 -27.42 5.57 -13.12
N LYS A 301 -26.87 4.34 -13.12
CA LYS A 301 -27.63 3.10 -12.89
C LYS A 301 -28.29 3.04 -11.52
N LEU A 302 -27.59 3.47 -10.47
CA LEU A 302 -28.12 3.49 -9.10
C LEU A 302 -29.29 4.48 -8.99
N ARG A 303 -29.18 5.68 -9.55
CA ARG A 303 -30.25 6.68 -9.59
C ARG A 303 -31.50 6.17 -10.31
N GLN A 304 -31.30 5.54 -11.48
CA GLN A 304 -32.42 4.95 -12.24
C GLN A 304 -33.11 3.83 -11.45
N SER A 305 -32.37 2.96 -10.78
CA SER A 305 -32.92 1.85 -9.99
C SER A 305 -33.62 2.29 -8.71
N PHE A 306 -33.34 3.49 -8.23
CA PHE A 306 -33.96 4.04 -7.01
C PHE A 306 -35.19 4.90 -7.31
N ALA A 307 -35.30 5.46 -8.52
CA ALA A 307 -36.41 6.29 -8.96
C ALA A 307 -37.64 5.48 -9.47
N GLY A 308 -37.52 4.16 -9.64
CA GLY A 308 -38.60 3.23 -10.00
C GLY A 308 -39.01 2.34 -8.85
#